data_f64d0a21eabb1a9aaf8857f27e3c3528
#
_entry.id   f64d0a21eabb1a9aaf8857f27e3c3528
#
_cell.length_a   1.000
_cell.length_b   1.000
_cell.length_c   1.000
_cell.angle_alpha   90.00
_cell.angle_beta   90.00
_cell.angle_gamma   90.00
#
_symmetry.space_group_name_H-M   'P 1'
#
loop_
_entity.id
_entity.type
_entity.pdbx_description
1 polymer ?
#
loop_
_entity_poly.entity_id
_entity_poly.type
_entity_poly.pdbx_seq_one_letter_code
_entity_poly.pdbx_strand_id
1 'polypeptide(L)'
;MIDIGKPMIQIDGIEKRFGKRDVLRGLNLPIERTEITAILGHNGSGKTTLIKCILGLVRPSGGRIFLDGEKLDAGWAYRQRIGYMPQIARFPENLRMRELVALLRDLRGNPSGTDDELFELFGLEHEMDRPMRTLSGGTRQKINAVIAFLFHPDILILDEPTASLDPVASSILKEKIRRERDAGKTVILTSHNMGEVEALADTIAFLLDGRVHTLGRQQAIKERTGEPDLERAIAHLMQEKAA
;
A
#
# COMPACT_ATOMS: atom_id res chain seq x y z
N MET A 1 15.44 20.72 1.26
CA MET A 1 16.41 19.98 0.41
C MET A 1 16.03 18.51 0.52
N ILE A 2 15.47 17.90 -0.54
CA ILE A 2 15.14 16.46 -0.53
C ILE A 2 16.48 15.73 -0.61
N ASP A 3 16.82 14.98 0.44
CA ASP A 3 18.04 14.16 0.51
C ASP A 3 17.87 12.94 -0.43
N ILE A 4 18.34 13.06 -1.66
CA ILE A 4 18.17 12.10 -2.77
C ILE A 4 18.88 10.75 -2.49
N GLY A 5 19.55 10.61 -1.35
CA GLY A 5 20.32 9.41 -0.98
C GLY A 5 19.69 8.50 0.07
N LYS A 6 18.56 8.88 0.67
CA LYS A 6 17.92 8.07 1.72
C LYS A 6 16.56 7.52 1.29
N PRO A 7 16.20 6.28 1.67
CA PRO A 7 14.89 5.73 1.36
C PRO A 7 13.77 6.59 1.97
N MET A 8 12.58 6.57 1.35
CA MET A 8 11.40 7.26 1.90
C MET A 8 10.97 6.64 3.22
N ILE A 9 11.00 5.30 3.31
CA ILE A 9 10.75 4.57 4.55
C ILE A 9 11.89 3.59 4.76
N GLN A 10 12.54 3.67 5.92
CA GLN A 10 13.54 2.70 6.36
C GLN A 10 12.98 1.87 7.51
N ILE A 11 12.97 0.57 7.36
CA ILE A 11 12.53 -0.39 8.37
C ILE A 11 13.75 -1.15 8.86
N ASP A 12 14.06 -1.02 10.17
CA ASP A 12 15.24 -1.60 10.78
C ASP A 12 14.86 -2.59 11.88
N GLY A 13 15.09 -3.86 11.61
CA GLY A 13 14.95 -4.94 12.57
C GLY A 13 13.56 -5.05 13.18
N ILE A 14 12.50 -4.77 12.42
CA ILE A 14 11.13 -4.76 12.95
C ILE A 14 10.71 -6.15 13.40
N GLU A 15 10.25 -6.23 14.64
CA GLU A 15 9.68 -7.43 15.26
C GLU A 15 8.23 -7.17 15.67
N LYS A 16 7.39 -8.18 15.50
CA LYS A 16 6.03 -8.15 16.03
C LYS A 16 5.59 -9.52 16.49
N ARG A 17 5.19 -9.57 17.76
CA ARG A 17 4.59 -10.75 18.39
C ARG A 17 3.14 -10.47 18.81
N PHE A 18 2.27 -11.43 18.58
CA PHE A 18 0.91 -11.48 19.12
C PHE A 18 0.78 -12.72 20.02
N GLY A 19 0.74 -12.51 21.32
CA GLY A 19 0.79 -13.59 22.30
C GLY A 19 2.07 -14.43 22.14
N LYS A 20 1.93 -15.71 21.76
CA LYS A 20 3.05 -16.63 21.50
C LYS A 20 3.51 -16.68 20.04
N ARG A 21 2.80 -16.00 19.12
CA ARG A 21 3.09 -16.06 17.68
C ARG A 21 3.96 -14.88 17.24
N ASP A 22 5.15 -15.17 16.76
CA ASP A 22 6.01 -14.20 16.08
C ASP A 22 5.54 -14.04 14.63
N VAL A 23 5.17 -12.81 14.26
CA VAL A 23 4.65 -12.46 12.92
C VAL A 23 5.69 -11.72 12.10
N LEU A 24 6.46 -10.81 12.72
CA LEU A 24 7.62 -10.16 12.10
C LEU A 24 8.85 -10.49 12.94
N ARG A 25 9.95 -10.84 12.28
CA ARG A 25 11.12 -11.46 12.92
C ARG A 25 12.42 -10.76 12.53
N GLY A 26 12.60 -9.52 13.00
CA GLY A 26 13.80 -8.73 12.68
C GLY A 26 13.84 -8.31 11.21
N LEU A 27 12.69 -7.83 10.67
CA LEU A 27 12.54 -7.47 9.28
C LEU A 27 13.25 -6.14 8.97
N ASN A 28 14.10 -6.16 7.93
CA ASN A 28 14.76 -4.98 7.36
C ASN A 28 14.25 -4.74 5.96
N LEU A 29 13.81 -3.51 5.64
CA LEU A 29 13.28 -3.17 4.33
C LEU A 29 13.42 -1.66 4.08
N PRO A 30 14.26 -1.23 3.13
CA PRO A 30 14.20 0.11 2.57
C PRO A 30 13.07 0.18 1.54
N ILE A 31 12.31 1.27 1.55
CA ILE A 31 11.36 1.65 0.51
C ILE A 31 11.90 2.90 -0.15
N GLU A 32 12.32 2.77 -1.38
CA GLU A 32 12.96 3.84 -2.12
C GLU A 32 11.95 4.93 -2.49
N ARG A 33 12.46 6.15 -2.69
CA ARG A 33 11.65 7.28 -3.13
C ARG A 33 11.24 7.12 -4.58
N THR A 34 10.06 7.63 -4.91
CA THR A 34 9.59 7.73 -6.30
C THR A 34 9.53 6.39 -7.04
N GLU A 35 9.35 5.31 -6.29
CA GLU A 35 9.22 3.95 -6.81
C GLU A 35 7.94 3.29 -6.31
N ILE A 36 7.48 2.29 -7.06
CA ILE A 36 6.44 1.36 -6.64
C ILE A 36 7.12 0.11 -6.08
N THR A 37 7.05 -0.09 -4.77
CA THR A 37 7.53 -1.30 -4.11
C THR A 37 6.36 -2.25 -3.86
N ALA A 38 6.37 -3.43 -4.50
CA ALA A 38 5.40 -4.47 -4.22
C ALA A 38 5.90 -5.38 -3.08
N ILE A 39 5.07 -5.52 -2.04
CA ILE A 39 5.31 -6.44 -0.93
C ILE A 39 4.52 -7.73 -1.19
N LEU A 40 5.21 -8.78 -1.58
CA LEU A 40 4.67 -10.09 -1.89
C LEU A 40 4.88 -11.08 -0.75
N GLY A 41 4.15 -12.18 -0.78
CA GLY A 41 4.28 -13.28 0.18
C GLY A 41 2.96 -14.01 0.39
N HIS A 42 3.01 -15.23 0.91
CA HIS A 42 1.83 -16.03 1.18
C HIS A 42 0.94 -15.42 2.30
N ASN A 43 -0.28 -15.92 2.47
CA ASN A 43 -1.14 -15.51 3.55
C ASN A 43 -0.50 -15.82 4.91
N GLY A 44 -0.46 -14.82 5.78
CA GLY A 44 0.20 -14.92 7.09
C GLY A 44 1.71 -14.65 7.08
N SER A 45 2.33 -14.27 5.96
CA SER A 45 3.76 -13.90 5.91
C SER A 45 4.09 -12.60 6.66
N GLY A 46 3.09 -11.79 7.04
CA GLY A 46 3.27 -10.57 7.81
C GLY A 46 3.01 -9.26 7.06
N LYS A 47 2.62 -9.28 5.76
CA LYS A 47 2.38 -8.07 4.94
C LYS A 47 1.49 -7.04 5.61
N THR A 48 0.25 -7.43 5.94
CA THR A 48 -0.71 -6.52 6.60
C THR A 48 -0.22 -6.05 7.97
N THR A 49 0.52 -6.90 8.70
CA THR A 49 1.10 -6.51 9.99
C THR A 49 2.19 -5.46 9.81
N LEU A 50 3.04 -5.62 8.79
CA LEU A 50 4.07 -4.64 8.43
C LEU A 50 3.44 -3.29 8.03
N ILE A 51 2.44 -3.31 7.15
CA ILE A 51 1.68 -2.10 6.78
C ILE A 51 1.10 -1.43 8.02
N LYS A 52 0.45 -2.19 8.91
CA LYS A 52 -0.10 -1.64 10.16
C LYS A 52 0.97 -1.07 11.09
N CYS A 53 2.18 -1.61 11.09
CA CYS A 53 3.31 -1.05 11.84
C CYS A 53 3.76 0.29 11.22
N ILE A 54 3.88 0.39 9.90
CA ILE A 54 4.20 1.63 9.19
C ILE A 54 3.14 2.70 9.48
N LEU A 55 1.86 2.33 9.44
CA LEU A 55 0.74 3.23 9.75
C LEU A 55 0.60 3.58 11.24
N GLY A 56 1.40 2.96 12.12
CA GLY A 56 1.29 3.13 13.57
C GLY A 56 -0.03 2.61 14.16
N LEU A 57 -0.76 1.76 13.42
CA LEU A 57 -1.96 1.07 13.88
C LEU A 57 -1.64 -0.14 14.76
N VAL A 58 -0.42 -0.65 14.62
CA VAL A 58 0.13 -1.73 15.44
C VAL A 58 1.53 -1.31 15.90
N ARG A 59 1.75 -1.31 17.22
CA ARG A 59 3.08 -1.02 17.77
C ARG A 59 3.99 -2.22 17.58
N PRO A 60 5.18 -2.07 16.98
CA PRO A 60 6.20 -3.12 16.93
C PRO A 60 6.59 -3.59 18.33
N SER A 61 7.05 -4.84 18.45
CA SER A 61 7.62 -5.39 19.69
C SER A 61 9.11 -5.05 19.80
N GLY A 62 9.78 -4.79 18.67
CA GLY A 62 11.19 -4.40 18.57
C GLY A 62 11.48 -3.74 17.23
N GLY A 63 12.69 -3.17 17.09
CA GLY A 63 13.12 -2.48 15.89
C GLY A 63 12.64 -1.03 15.78
N ARG A 64 12.87 -0.42 14.62
CA ARG A 64 12.56 1.00 14.37
C ARG A 64 12.08 1.18 12.93
N ILE A 65 11.22 2.18 12.71
CA ILE A 65 10.80 2.64 11.39
C ILE A 65 11.15 4.12 11.29
N PHE A 66 11.71 4.51 10.17
CA PHE A 66 11.99 5.90 9.85
C PHE A 66 11.19 6.28 8.59
N LEU A 67 10.67 7.47 8.58
CA LEU A 67 10.03 8.08 7.43
C LEU A 67 10.78 9.38 7.13
N ASP A 68 11.32 9.48 5.93
CA ASP A 68 12.10 10.65 5.50
C ASP A 68 13.30 10.95 6.43
N GLY A 69 13.92 9.89 6.97
CA GLY A 69 15.02 9.97 7.92
C GLY A 69 14.61 10.24 9.36
N GLU A 70 13.35 10.58 9.62
CA GLU A 70 12.82 10.81 10.97
C GLU A 70 12.24 9.51 11.54
N LYS A 71 12.63 9.17 12.76
CA LYS A 71 12.09 8.00 13.45
C LYS A 71 10.60 8.18 13.72
N LEU A 72 9.81 7.21 13.32
CA LEU A 72 8.39 7.16 13.68
C LEU A 72 8.27 6.86 15.17
N ASP A 73 7.80 7.85 15.89
CA ASP A 73 7.47 7.74 17.31
C ASP A 73 5.94 7.61 17.52
N ALA A 74 5.48 7.92 18.73
CA ALA A 74 4.06 7.88 19.07
C ALA A 74 3.22 9.01 18.41
N GLY A 75 3.84 9.93 17.67
CA GLY A 75 3.17 11.00 16.96
C GLY A 75 2.29 10.47 15.81
N TRP A 76 1.30 11.25 15.42
CA TRP A 76 0.36 10.90 14.34
C TRP A 76 0.50 11.79 13.09
N ALA A 77 1.26 12.89 13.20
CA ALA A 77 1.36 13.91 12.15
C ALA A 77 1.88 13.35 10.80
N TYR A 78 2.82 12.39 10.83
CA TYR A 78 3.33 11.76 9.61
C TYR A 78 2.25 11.06 8.77
N ARG A 79 1.13 10.63 9.40
CA ARG A 79 0.02 9.98 8.68
C ARG A 79 -0.68 10.92 7.71
N GLN A 80 -0.53 12.24 7.88
CA GLN A 80 -1.05 13.22 6.93
C GLN A 80 -0.36 13.11 5.56
N ARG A 81 0.87 12.58 5.53
CA ARG A 81 1.65 12.34 4.32
C ARG A 81 1.31 11.01 3.64
N ILE A 82 0.46 10.18 4.26
CA ILE A 82 0.16 8.82 3.80
C ILE A 82 -1.31 8.73 3.35
N GLY A 83 -1.52 8.28 2.11
CA GLY A 83 -2.79 7.77 1.63
C GLY A 83 -2.83 6.26 1.82
N TYR A 84 -3.86 5.75 2.47
CA TYR A 84 -3.99 4.33 2.73
C TYR A 84 -5.28 3.75 2.16
N MET A 85 -5.14 2.72 1.36
CA MET A 85 -6.23 1.92 0.82
C MET A 85 -6.15 0.51 1.44
N PRO A 86 -6.94 0.21 2.48
CA PRO A 86 -7.00 -1.13 3.05
C PRO A 86 -7.66 -2.14 2.09
N GLN A 87 -7.29 -3.41 2.20
CA GLN A 87 -7.89 -4.51 1.43
C GLN A 87 -9.43 -4.55 1.58
N ILE A 88 -9.93 -4.32 2.80
CA ILE A 88 -11.36 -4.23 3.09
C ILE A 88 -11.64 -2.88 3.72
N ALA A 89 -12.25 -1.99 2.96
CA ALA A 89 -12.70 -0.71 3.46
C ALA A 89 -13.89 -0.88 4.40
N ARG A 90 -13.75 -0.39 5.62
CA ARG A 90 -14.84 -0.31 6.60
C ARG A 90 -15.19 1.14 6.85
N PHE A 91 -16.29 1.57 6.26
CA PHE A 91 -16.82 2.90 6.45
C PHE A 91 -18.00 2.88 7.44
N PRO A 92 -18.29 4.00 8.13
CA PRO A 92 -19.52 4.14 8.90
C PRO A 92 -20.73 3.92 8.00
N GLU A 93 -21.48 2.86 8.26
CA GLU A 93 -22.51 2.35 7.31
C GLU A 93 -23.67 3.33 7.06
N ASN A 94 -23.96 4.18 8.02
CA ASN A 94 -25.04 5.16 7.93
C ASN A 94 -24.65 6.46 7.23
N LEU A 95 -23.36 6.76 7.10
CA LEU A 95 -22.91 7.96 6.38
C LEU A 95 -23.12 7.80 4.88
N ARG A 96 -23.45 8.90 4.23
CA ARG A 96 -23.42 9.04 2.77
C ARG A 96 -21.98 9.35 2.34
N MET A 97 -21.67 9.07 1.08
CA MET A 97 -20.32 9.37 0.57
C MET A 97 -19.93 10.82 0.77
N ARG A 98 -20.82 11.78 0.48
CA ARG A 98 -20.58 13.23 0.69
C ARG A 98 -20.23 13.56 2.14
N GLU A 99 -20.93 12.93 3.08
CA GLU A 99 -20.72 13.16 4.52
C GLU A 99 -19.39 12.61 4.99
N LEU A 100 -19.00 11.45 4.45
CA LEU A 100 -17.69 10.83 4.70
C LEU A 100 -16.55 11.72 4.19
N VAL A 101 -16.67 12.24 2.96
CA VAL A 101 -15.67 13.16 2.39
C VAL A 101 -15.58 14.46 3.19
N ALA A 102 -16.72 15.04 3.57
CA ALA A 102 -16.76 16.23 4.41
C ALA A 102 -16.09 15.99 5.77
N LEU A 103 -16.39 14.86 6.44
CA LEU A 103 -15.76 14.48 7.70
C LEU A 103 -14.23 14.34 7.56
N LEU A 104 -13.76 13.74 6.47
CA LEU A 104 -12.33 13.57 6.23
C LEU A 104 -11.63 14.91 5.96
N ARG A 105 -12.30 15.84 5.26
CA ARG A 105 -11.81 17.21 5.05
C ARG A 105 -11.70 17.96 6.38
N ASP A 106 -12.72 17.89 7.23
CA ASP A 106 -12.69 18.51 8.55
C ASP A 106 -11.57 17.96 9.43
N LEU A 107 -11.39 16.63 9.46
CA LEU A 107 -10.31 15.97 10.20
C LEU A 107 -8.90 16.38 9.71
N ARG A 108 -8.77 16.77 8.44
CA ARG A 108 -7.53 17.24 7.82
C ARG A 108 -7.36 18.76 7.90
N GLY A 109 -8.27 19.49 8.60
CA GLY A 109 -8.24 20.94 8.72
C GLY A 109 -8.67 21.67 7.45
N ASN A 110 -9.52 21.06 6.63
CA ASN A 110 -10.04 21.62 5.39
C ASN A 110 -8.95 22.13 4.44
N PRO A 111 -8.05 21.24 3.96
CA PRO A 111 -6.99 21.65 3.06
C PRO A 111 -7.56 22.24 1.77
N SER A 112 -6.87 23.24 1.23
CA SER A 112 -7.20 23.83 -0.07
C SER A 112 -6.90 22.83 -1.18
N GLY A 113 -7.94 22.36 -1.86
CA GLY A 113 -7.83 21.39 -2.95
C GLY A 113 -7.87 19.94 -2.50
N THR A 114 -8.51 19.14 -3.33
CA THR A 114 -8.59 17.68 -3.22
C THR A 114 -8.39 17.08 -4.60
N ASP A 115 -7.91 15.86 -4.65
CA ASP A 115 -7.80 15.08 -5.88
C ASP A 115 -9.15 14.39 -6.15
N ASP A 116 -9.97 14.99 -6.98
CA ASP A 116 -11.29 14.47 -7.32
C ASP A 116 -11.27 13.62 -8.62
N GLU A 117 -10.09 13.41 -9.23
CA GLU A 117 -9.95 12.74 -10.52
C GLU A 117 -10.52 11.30 -10.51
N LEU A 118 -10.16 10.49 -9.52
CA LEU A 118 -10.70 9.12 -9.43
C LEU A 118 -12.21 9.11 -9.16
N PHE A 119 -12.73 10.12 -8.49
CA PHE A 119 -14.17 10.25 -8.27
C PHE A 119 -14.91 10.40 -9.61
N GLU A 120 -14.43 11.29 -10.47
CA GLU A 120 -14.98 11.52 -11.82
C GLU A 120 -14.78 10.30 -12.72
N LEU A 121 -13.57 9.75 -12.80
CA LEU A 121 -13.24 8.60 -13.64
C LEU A 121 -14.01 7.33 -13.28
N PHE A 122 -14.40 7.17 -12.01
CA PHE A 122 -15.20 6.04 -11.56
C PHE A 122 -16.71 6.26 -11.70
N GLY A 123 -17.15 7.48 -12.11
CA GLY A 123 -18.55 7.83 -12.27
C GLY A 123 -19.35 7.76 -10.97
N LEU A 124 -18.79 8.26 -9.87
CA LEU A 124 -19.38 8.14 -8.53
C LEU A 124 -20.36 9.24 -8.17
N GLU A 125 -20.68 10.17 -9.08
CA GLU A 125 -21.58 11.32 -8.85
C GLU A 125 -22.97 10.88 -8.36
N HIS A 126 -23.48 9.80 -8.93
CA HIS A 126 -24.79 9.25 -8.57
C HIS A 126 -24.82 8.50 -7.23
N GLU A 127 -23.64 8.20 -6.68
CA GLU A 127 -23.50 7.47 -5.42
C GLU A 127 -23.36 8.40 -4.19
N MET A 128 -23.14 9.70 -4.41
CA MET A 128 -22.84 10.70 -3.38
C MET A 128 -23.85 10.74 -2.23
N ASP A 129 -25.14 10.56 -2.58
CA ASP A 129 -26.25 10.66 -1.62
C ASP A 129 -26.70 9.34 -1.03
N ARG A 130 -26.07 8.24 -1.46
CA ARG A 130 -26.41 6.91 -0.96
C ARG A 130 -25.67 6.59 0.32
N PRO A 131 -26.34 5.99 1.32
CA PRO A 131 -25.68 5.47 2.52
C PRO A 131 -24.68 4.35 2.16
N MET A 132 -23.52 4.34 2.81
CA MET A 132 -22.44 3.38 2.54
C MET A 132 -22.92 1.92 2.61
N ARG A 133 -23.85 1.58 3.50
CA ARG A 133 -24.42 0.22 3.62
C ARG A 133 -25.15 -0.27 2.36
N THR A 134 -25.65 0.65 1.51
CA THR A 134 -26.41 0.31 0.29
C THR A 134 -25.53 0.14 -0.94
N LEU A 135 -24.24 0.42 -0.83
CA LEU A 135 -23.30 0.36 -1.93
C LEU A 135 -22.76 -1.06 -2.13
N SER A 136 -22.52 -1.43 -3.39
CA SER A 136 -21.88 -2.69 -3.74
C SER A 136 -20.43 -2.76 -3.24
N GLY A 137 -19.88 -3.96 -3.15
CA GLY A 137 -18.46 -4.15 -2.79
C GLY A 137 -17.52 -3.41 -3.74
N GLY A 138 -17.76 -3.49 -5.03
CA GLY A 138 -16.98 -2.78 -6.05
C GLY A 138 -17.08 -1.26 -5.93
N THR A 139 -18.28 -0.70 -5.65
CA THR A 139 -18.46 0.73 -5.41
C THR A 139 -17.73 1.18 -4.14
N ARG A 140 -17.81 0.40 -3.06
CA ARG A 140 -17.04 0.68 -1.83
C ARG A 140 -15.53 0.66 -2.07
N GLN A 141 -15.04 -0.24 -2.93
CA GLN A 141 -13.63 -0.30 -3.29
C GLN A 141 -13.20 0.91 -4.15
N LYS A 142 -14.04 1.38 -5.07
CA LYS A 142 -13.82 2.64 -5.80
C LYS A 142 -13.72 3.83 -4.85
N ILE A 143 -14.63 3.94 -3.88
CA ILE A 143 -14.59 4.99 -2.84
C ILE A 143 -13.33 4.87 -1.97
N ASN A 144 -12.93 3.65 -1.64
CA ASN A 144 -11.69 3.39 -0.88
C ASN A 144 -10.46 3.94 -1.63
N ALA A 145 -10.39 3.70 -2.94
CA ALA A 145 -9.35 4.27 -3.79
C ALA A 145 -9.42 5.82 -3.79
N VAL A 146 -10.59 6.42 -4.07
CA VAL A 146 -10.75 7.90 -4.03
C VAL A 146 -10.20 8.48 -2.74
N ILE A 147 -10.56 7.92 -1.59
CA ILE A 147 -10.11 8.43 -0.27
C ILE A 147 -8.60 8.33 -0.10
N ALA A 148 -7.97 7.28 -0.61
CA ALA A 148 -6.52 7.10 -0.49
C ALA A 148 -5.73 8.19 -1.24
N PHE A 149 -6.25 8.68 -2.36
CA PHE A 149 -5.60 9.72 -3.18
C PHE A 149 -6.05 11.14 -2.83
N LEU A 150 -7.20 11.30 -2.17
CA LEU A 150 -7.96 12.55 -1.99
C LEU A 150 -7.13 13.78 -1.57
N PHE A 151 -6.12 13.60 -0.73
CA PHE A 151 -5.35 14.69 -0.13
C PHE A 151 -3.92 14.80 -0.66
N HIS A 152 -3.67 14.37 -1.88
CA HIS A 152 -2.35 14.42 -2.54
C HIS A 152 -1.20 13.89 -1.66
N PRO A 153 -1.30 12.69 -1.08
CA PRO A 153 -0.28 12.18 -0.16
C PRO A 153 1.08 12.02 -0.85
N ASP A 154 2.18 12.12 -0.08
CA ASP A 154 3.53 11.84 -0.57
C ASP A 154 3.76 10.33 -0.74
N ILE A 155 3.05 9.53 0.08
CA ILE A 155 3.20 8.09 0.15
C ILE A 155 1.82 7.45 -0.01
N LEU A 156 1.70 6.49 -0.90
CA LEU A 156 0.52 5.66 -1.07
C LEU A 156 0.81 4.24 -0.55
N ILE A 157 -0.04 3.73 0.32
CA ILE A 157 -0.01 2.33 0.77
C ILE A 157 -1.32 1.68 0.34
N LEU A 158 -1.21 0.73 -0.59
CA LEU A 158 -2.35 0.14 -1.28
C LEU A 158 -2.35 -1.38 -1.03
N ASP A 159 -3.30 -1.85 -0.19
CA ASP A 159 -3.41 -3.26 0.19
C ASP A 159 -4.45 -3.93 -0.72
N GLU A 160 -4.00 -4.74 -1.72
CA GLU A 160 -4.83 -5.39 -2.75
C GLU A 160 -5.72 -4.41 -3.53
N PRO A 161 -5.16 -3.36 -4.17
CA PRO A 161 -5.94 -2.21 -4.63
C PRO A 161 -6.98 -2.55 -5.69
N THR A 162 -6.72 -3.52 -6.57
CA THR A 162 -7.65 -3.88 -7.65
C THR A 162 -8.62 -5.00 -7.27
N ALA A 163 -8.51 -5.56 -6.06
CA ALA A 163 -9.43 -6.58 -5.60
C ALA A 163 -10.88 -6.05 -5.62
N SER A 164 -11.80 -6.84 -6.18
CA SER A 164 -13.23 -6.50 -6.30
C SER A 164 -13.57 -5.32 -7.25
N LEU A 165 -12.61 -4.79 -8.00
CA LEU A 165 -12.86 -3.84 -9.09
C LEU A 165 -13.16 -4.58 -10.39
N ASP A 166 -14.04 -4.00 -11.19
CA ASP A 166 -14.22 -4.41 -12.58
C ASP A 166 -12.97 -4.08 -13.42
N PRO A 167 -12.79 -4.70 -14.61
CA PRO A 167 -11.59 -4.50 -15.43
C PRO A 167 -11.33 -3.04 -15.81
N VAL A 168 -12.38 -2.24 -16.04
CA VAL A 168 -12.26 -0.83 -16.41
C VAL A 168 -11.75 -0.03 -15.21
N ALA A 169 -12.38 -0.15 -14.06
CA ALA A 169 -11.96 0.52 -12.83
C ALA A 169 -10.55 0.10 -12.41
N SER A 170 -10.21 -1.19 -12.56
CA SER A 170 -8.85 -1.70 -12.31
C SER A 170 -7.82 -1.02 -13.21
N SER A 171 -8.13 -0.85 -14.51
CA SER A 171 -7.24 -0.17 -15.46
C SER A 171 -7.04 1.31 -15.09
N ILE A 172 -8.12 2.01 -14.77
CA ILE A 172 -8.10 3.42 -14.33
C ILE A 172 -7.21 3.56 -13.08
N LEU A 173 -7.40 2.70 -12.08
CA LEU A 173 -6.62 2.77 -10.84
C LEU A 173 -5.13 2.50 -11.08
N LYS A 174 -4.79 1.50 -11.89
CA LYS A 174 -3.39 1.19 -12.25
C LYS A 174 -2.72 2.38 -12.95
N GLU A 175 -3.43 3.03 -13.87
CA GLU A 175 -2.92 4.21 -14.54
C GLU A 175 -2.71 5.39 -13.57
N LYS A 176 -3.66 5.61 -12.65
CA LYS A 176 -3.51 6.62 -11.59
C LYS A 176 -2.27 6.33 -10.72
N ILE A 177 -2.07 5.08 -10.31
CA ILE A 177 -0.90 4.67 -9.51
C ILE A 177 0.41 5.00 -10.24
N ARG A 178 0.53 4.68 -11.54
CA ARG A 178 1.72 5.02 -12.34
C ARG A 178 1.95 6.51 -12.40
N ARG A 179 0.92 7.30 -12.69
CA ARG A 179 1.03 8.77 -12.77
C ARG A 179 1.46 9.39 -11.43
N GLU A 180 0.96 8.89 -10.32
CA GLU A 180 1.39 9.35 -8.99
C GLU A 180 2.87 9.04 -8.75
N ARG A 181 3.36 7.84 -9.11
CA ARG A 181 4.78 7.50 -9.06
C ARG A 181 5.59 8.44 -9.96
N ASP A 182 5.15 8.68 -11.20
CA ASP A 182 5.83 9.54 -12.16
C ASP A 182 5.84 11.02 -11.71
N ALA A 183 4.83 11.43 -10.93
CA ALA A 183 4.76 12.71 -10.24
C ALA A 183 5.64 12.79 -8.97
N GLY A 184 6.44 11.77 -8.68
CA GLY A 184 7.40 11.76 -7.58
C GLY A 184 6.89 11.18 -6.26
N LYS A 185 5.72 10.53 -6.25
CA LYS A 185 5.18 9.86 -5.06
C LYS A 185 5.85 8.50 -4.85
N THR A 186 5.88 8.05 -3.60
CA THR A 186 6.33 6.71 -3.24
C THR A 186 5.11 5.81 -3.04
N VAL A 187 5.13 4.62 -3.63
CA VAL A 187 4.01 3.69 -3.54
C VAL A 187 4.45 2.36 -2.95
N ILE A 188 3.70 1.88 -1.99
CA ILE A 188 3.78 0.51 -1.48
C ILE A 188 2.49 -0.19 -1.88
N LEU A 189 2.58 -1.33 -2.52
CA LEU A 189 1.40 -2.13 -2.81
C LEU A 189 1.59 -3.57 -2.34
N THR A 190 0.49 -4.22 -1.97
CA THR A 190 0.43 -5.67 -1.87
C THR A 190 -0.50 -6.19 -2.95
N SER A 191 -0.21 -7.34 -3.51
CA SER A 191 -1.10 -8.03 -4.44
C SER A 191 -0.77 -9.52 -4.48
N HIS A 192 -1.77 -10.35 -4.79
CA HIS A 192 -1.54 -11.74 -5.20
C HIS A 192 -1.70 -11.91 -6.71
N ASN A 193 -2.08 -10.88 -7.44
CA ASN A 193 -2.14 -10.90 -8.90
C ASN A 193 -0.76 -10.54 -9.48
N MET A 194 -0.02 -11.56 -9.91
CA MET A 194 1.33 -11.35 -10.44
C MET A 194 1.34 -10.47 -11.68
N GLY A 195 0.31 -10.53 -12.54
CA GLY A 195 0.17 -9.62 -13.68
C GLY A 195 0.00 -8.14 -13.28
N GLU A 196 -0.66 -7.87 -12.15
CA GLU A 196 -0.72 -6.52 -11.60
C GLU A 196 0.65 -6.05 -11.09
N VAL A 197 1.32 -6.91 -10.33
CA VAL A 197 2.66 -6.62 -9.79
C VAL A 197 3.64 -6.39 -10.94
N GLU A 198 3.63 -7.23 -11.95
CA GLU A 198 4.49 -7.14 -13.13
C GLU A 198 4.24 -5.86 -13.94
N ALA A 199 2.99 -5.39 -13.97
CA ALA A 199 2.62 -4.17 -14.65
C ALA A 199 2.96 -2.89 -13.88
N LEU A 200 3.06 -2.93 -12.56
CA LEU A 200 3.18 -1.73 -11.72
C LEU A 200 4.52 -1.62 -10.98
N ALA A 201 5.05 -2.71 -10.45
CA ALA A 201 6.13 -2.64 -9.48
C ALA A 201 7.50 -2.39 -10.12
N ASP A 202 8.26 -1.47 -9.55
CA ASP A 202 9.67 -1.25 -9.87
C ASP A 202 10.55 -2.21 -9.04
N THR A 203 10.22 -2.36 -7.77
CA THR A 203 10.94 -3.18 -6.78
C THR A 203 10.00 -4.18 -6.12
N ILE A 204 10.49 -5.39 -5.90
CA ILE A 204 9.79 -6.49 -5.24
C ILE A 204 10.46 -6.76 -3.89
N ALA A 205 9.65 -6.77 -2.83
CA ALA A 205 10.01 -7.27 -1.51
C ALA A 205 9.21 -8.55 -1.22
N PHE A 206 9.85 -9.71 -1.33
CA PHE A 206 9.20 -10.99 -1.05
C PHE A 206 9.33 -11.34 0.42
N LEU A 207 8.20 -11.40 1.14
CA LEU A 207 8.12 -11.74 2.55
C LEU A 207 7.80 -13.22 2.75
N LEU A 208 8.61 -13.86 3.58
CA LEU A 208 8.44 -15.23 3.98
C LEU A 208 8.71 -15.37 5.49
N ASP A 209 7.77 -15.98 6.24
CA ASP A 209 7.89 -16.24 7.68
C ASP A 209 8.29 -15.01 8.52
N GLY A 210 7.75 -13.85 8.17
CA GLY A 210 8.01 -12.59 8.87
C GLY A 210 9.35 -11.93 8.59
N ARG A 211 10.05 -12.35 7.53
CA ARG A 211 11.33 -11.78 7.08
C ARG A 211 11.27 -11.40 5.61
N VAL A 212 12.10 -10.47 5.18
CA VAL A 212 12.35 -10.23 3.77
C VAL A 212 13.29 -11.31 3.26
N HIS A 213 12.80 -12.15 2.37
CA HIS A 213 13.56 -13.23 1.74
C HIS A 213 14.30 -12.73 0.51
N THR A 214 13.62 -11.90 -0.30
CA THR A 214 14.18 -11.32 -1.52
C THR A 214 13.76 -9.88 -1.63
N LEU A 215 14.72 -9.04 -1.96
CA LEU A 215 14.49 -7.62 -2.29
C LEU A 215 15.28 -7.32 -3.56
N GLY A 216 14.62 -6.71 -4.53
CA GLY A 216 15.30 -6.32 -5.77
C GLY A 216 14.36 -5.80 -6.82
N ARG A 217 14.93 -5.19 -7.86
CA ARG A 217 14.17 -4.80 -9.05
C ARG A 217 13.62 -6.04 -9.74
N GLN A 218 12.41 -5.92 -10.26
CA GLN A 218 11.69 -7.01 -10.93
C GLN A 218 12.57 -7.70 -11.99
N GLN A 219 13.24 -6.92 -12.84
CA GLN A 219 14.09 -7.45 -13.90
C GLN A 219 15.28 -8.26 -13.33
N ALA A 220 15.94 -7.77 -12.29
CA ALA A 220 17.05 -8.46 -11.65
C ALA A 220 16.64 -9.79 -10.99
N ILE A 221 15.40 -9.86 -10.50
CA ILE A 221 14.85 -11.11 -9.95
C ILE A 221 14.66 -12.15 -11.05
N LYS A 222 14.09 -11.78 -12.20
CA LYS A 222 13.91 -12.65 -13.37
C LYS A 222 15.27 -13.15 -13.89
N GLU A 223 16.25 -12.26 -14.05
CA GLU A 223 17.59 -12.60 -14.50
C GLU A 223 18.30 -13.60 -13.55
N ARG A 224 18.18 -13.35 -12.23
CA ARG A 224 18.78 -14.23 -11.21
C ARG A 224 18.20 -15.66 -11.22
N THR A 225 16.90 -15.77 -11.45
CA THR A 225 16.20 -17.06 -11.45
C THR A 225 16.22 -17.76 -12.81
N GLY A 226 16.54 -17.01 -13.89
CA GLY A 226 16.45 -17.51 -15.26
C GLY A 226 15.01 -17.69 -15.77
N GLU A 227 14.04 -17.15 -15.05
CA GLU A 227 12.61 -17.34 -15.37
C GLU A 227 12.06 -16.19 -16.23
N PRO A 228 11.20 -16.49 -17.22
CA PRO A 228 10.69 -15.49 -18.16
C PRO A 228 9.68 -14.53 -17.55
N ASP A 229 8.94 -14.97 -16.55
CA ASP A 229 7.89 -14.19 -15.87
C ASP A 229 8.10 -14.16 -14.35
N LEU A 230 7.48 -13.16 -13.72
CA LEU A 230 7.63 -12.93 -12.28
C LEU A 230 7.02 -14.05 -11.43
N GLU A 231 5.93 -14.67 -11.89
CA GLU A 231 5.24 -15.73 -11.15
C GLU A 231 6.16 -16.95 -10.98
N ARG A 232 6.80 -17.37 -12.07
CA ARG A 232 7.79 -18.48 -12.05
C ARG A 232 9.02 -18.11 -11.25
N ALA A 233 9.52 -16.88 -11.41
CA ALA A 233 10.65 -16.38 -10.65
C ALA A 233 10.40 -16.44 -9.13
N ILE A 234 9.23 -16.00 -8.66
CA ILE A 234 8.84 -16.09 -7.26
C ILE A 234 8.64 -17.54 -6.81
N ALA A 235 8.02 -18.39 -7.65
CA ALA A 235 7.87 -19.81 -7.35
C ALA A 235 9.23 -20.51 -7.18
N HIS A 236 10.20 -20.21 -8.05
CA HIS A 236 11.58 -20.70 -7.95
C HIS A 236 12.20 -20.31 -6.60
N LEU A 237 12.12 -19.02 -6.22
CA LEU A 237 12.64 -18.53 -4.94
C LEU A 237 11.98 -19.19 -3.72
N MET A 238 10.71 -19.58 -3.83
CA MET A 238 10.02 -20.31 -2.76
C MET A 238 10.53 -21.75 -2.62
N GLN A 239 10.90 -22.39 -3.74
CA GLN A 239 11.41 -23.78 -3.76
C GLN A 239 12.85 -23.88 -3.26
N GLU A 240 13.73 -22.91 -3.59
CA GLU A 240 15.13 -22.88 -3.11
C GLU A 240 15.23 -22.95 -1.57
N LYS A 241 14.19 -22.50 -0.85
CA LYS A 241 14.17 -22.55 0.62
C LYS A 241 13.64 -23.87 1.18
N ALA A 242 12.93 -24.67 0.37
CA ALA A 242 12.34 -25.95 0.82
C ALA A 242 13.34 -27.12 0.70
N ALA A 243 14.45 -26.90 0.01
CA ALA A 243 15.58 -27.81 -0.13
C ALA A 243 16.70 -27.50 0.88
#